data_5496a4609aa80613f2b1cad08a5fa44c
#
_entry.id   5496a4609aa80613f2b1cad08a5fa44c
#
_cell.length_a   1.000
_cell.length_b   1.000
_cell.length_c   1.000
_cell.angle_alpha   90.00
_cell.angle_beta   90.00
_cell.angle_gamma   90.00
#
_symmetry.space_group_name_H-M   'P 1'
#
loop_
_entity.id
_entity.type
_entity.pdbx_description
1 polymer ?
#
loop_
_entity_poly.entity_id
_entity_poly.type
_entity_poly.pdbx_seq_one_letter_code
_entity_poly.pdbx_strand_id
1 'polypeptide(L)'
;MKRLFLFTMMCLFGLFSLNAQTELEVIVGADGSTTSTNKLPTYEYYNYSSTQQIYTAEDMQDFGEGVINSVAFRQTNADAVTRNLSVYMANTELSSFESGNSWMTLSSENLVFSGQVTYTGVAGEWLNIEFTTP
;
A
#
# COMPACT_ATOMS: atom_id res chain seq x y z
N MET A 1 -53.63 -12.85 22.61
CA MET A 1 -52.35 -12.27 23.09
C MET A 1 -51.07 -12.94 22.59
N LYS A 2 -51.11 -13.79 21.55
CA LYS A 2 -49.88 -14.45 20.99
C LYS A 2 -49.35 -13.85 19.71
N ARG A 3 -49.98 -12.84 19.17
CA ARG A 3 -49.55 -12.23 17.88
C ARG A 3 -48.71 -10.96 18.01
N LEU A 4 -48.64 -10.36 19.18
CA LEU A 4 -47.89 -9.13 19.42
C LEU A 4 -46.39 -9.36 19.64
N PHE A 5 -46.03 -10.56 20.08
CA PHE A 5 -44.62 -10.90 20.38
C PHE A 5 -43.78 -11.22 19.13
N LEU A 6 -44.42 -11.61 18.02
CA LEU A 6 -43.72 -11.93 16.79
C LEU A 6 -43.31 -10.69 16.00
N PHE A 7 -44.04 -9.57 16.19
CA PHE A 7 -43.75 -8.34 15.47
C PHE A 7 -42.59 -7.53 16.09
N THR A 8 -42.38 -7.67 17.39
CA THR A 8 -41.31 -6.96 18.11
C THR A 8 -39.93 -7.60 17.85
N MET A 9 -39.91 -8.89 17.56
CA MET A 9 -38.65 -9.61 17.29
C MET A 9 -38.13 -9.39 15.87
N MET A 10 -39.01 -9.01 14.94
CA MET A 10 -38.64 -8.75 13.55
C MET A 10 -38.06 -7.34 13.32
N CYS A 11 -38.31 -6.40 14.25
CA CYS A 11 -37.76 -5.05 14.17
C CYS A 11 -36.35 -4.89 14.79
N LEU A 12 -35.87 -5.91 15.52
CA LEU A 12 -34.54 -5.84 16.15
C LEU A 12 -33.39 -6.31 15.21
N PHE A 13 -33.71 -6.92 14.07
CA PHE A 13 -32.73 -7.39 13.10
C PHE A 13 -32.34 -6.35 12.01
N GLY A 14 -32.92 -5.16 12.05
CA GLY A 14 -32.79 -4.16 10.98
C GLY A 14 -31.70 -3.11 11.16
N LEU A 15 -30.84 -3.18 12.19
CA LEU A 15 -29.90 -2.08 12.48
C LEU A 15 -28.41 -2.49 12.39
N PHE A 16 -28.09 -3.60 11.77
CA PHE A 16 -26.69 -3.82 11.35
C PHE A 16 -26.48 -3.17 9.99
N SER A 17 -26.18 -1.88 9.99
CA SER A 17 -25.55 -1.26 8.83
C SER A 17 -24.18 -1.92 8.66
N LEU A 18 -24.09 -2.90 7.79
CA LEU A 18 -22.82 -3.38 7.28
C LEU A 18 -22.24 -2.23 6.46
N ASN A 19 -21.36 -1.45 7.06
CA ASN A 19 -20.49 -0.58 6.30
C ASN A 19 -19.58 -1.50 5.48
N ALA A 20 -19.98 -1.78 4.25
CA ALA A 20 -19.08 -2.41 3.29
C ALA A 20 -18.00 -1.39 2.97
N GLN A 21 -16.82 -1.55 3.54
CA GLN A 21 -15.66 -0.78 3.15
C GLN A 21 -15.29 -1.23 1.73
N THR A 22 -15.37 -0.33 0.77
CA THR A 22 -14.96 -0.61 -0.60
C THR A 22 -13.44 -0.51 -0.64
N GLU A 23 -12.78 -1.61 -0.95
CA GLU A 23 -11.37 -1.61 -1.26
C GLU A 23 -11.18 -1.16 -2.71
N LEU A 24 -10.30 -0.18 -2.90
CA LEU A 24 -9.96 0.38 -4.21
C LEU A 24 -8.48 0.13 -4.47
N GLU A 25 -8.15 -0.24 -5.69
CA GLU A 25 -6.78 -0.40 -6.16
C GLU A 25 -6.43 0.75 -7.10
N VAL A 26 -5.27 1.37 -6.84
CA VAL A 26 -4.70 2.41 -7.69
C VAL A 26 -3.40 1.89 -8.28
N ILE A 27 -3.31 1.89 -9.61
CA ILE A 27 -2.07 1.55 -10.31
C ILE A 27 -1.41 2.85 -10.75
N VAL A 28 -0.24 3.14 -10.17
CA VAL A 28 0.56 4.29 -10.54
C VAL A 28 1.56 3.91 -11.60
N GLY A 29 1.57 4.66 -12.70
CA GLY A 29 2.40 4.41 -13.86
C GLY A 29 1.64 3.77 -15.02
N ALA A 30 2.31 3.67 -16.18
CA ALA A 30 1.71 3.04 -17.35
C ALA A 30 1.66 1.52 -17.18
N ASP A 31 0.50 0.93 -17.38
CA ASP A 31 0.35 -0.53 -17.42
C ASP A 31 1.24 -1.09 -18.53
N GLY A 32 2.08 -2.06 -18.16
CA GLY A 32 3.07 -2.62 -19.09
C GLY A 32 4.30 -1.75 -19.33
N SER A 33 4.45 -0.62 -18.64
CA SER A 33 5.68 0.16 -18.67
C SER A 33 6.88 -0.68 -18.24
N THR A 34 7.85 -0.78 -19.14
CA THR A 34 9.10 -1.51 -18.92
C THR A 34 10.21 -0.61 -18.37
N THR A 35 9.91 0.58 -17.90
CA THR A 35 10.90 1.38 -17.20
C THR A 35 11.23 0.71 -15.88
N SER A 36 11.99 -0.35 -15.98
CA SER A 36 12.52 -1.05 -14.82
C SER A 36 13.62 -0.20 -14.23
N THR A 37 13.37 0.40 -13.09
CA THR A 37 14.48 0.62 -12.19
C THR A 37 14.56 -0.61 -11.30
N ASN A 38 15.59 -1.39 -11.44
CA ASN A 38 15.90 -2.50 -10.54
C ASN A 38 16.32 -2.00 -9.14
N LYS A 39 15.75 -0.88 -8.70
CA LYS A 39 16.10 -0.16 -7.47
C LYS A 39 14.93 -0.01 -6.51
N LEU A 40 13.73 -0.45 -6.92
CA LEU A 40 12.52 -0.37 -6.13
C LEU A 40 11.92 -1.77 -5.93
N PRO A 41 11.39 -2.06 -4.75
CA PRO A 41 11.53 -1.33 -3.48
C PRO A 41 12.93 -1.50 -2.88
N THR A 42 13.73 -2.45 -3.37
CA THR A 42 15.09 -2.75 -2.88
C THR A 42 16.09 -2.71 -4.04
N TYR A 43 17.30 -2.24 -3.77
CA TYR A 43 18.39 -2.27 -4.74
C TYR A 43 19.34 -3.41 -4.42
N GLU A 44 19.29 -4.47 -5.20
CA GLU A 44 19.98 -5.76 -4.94
C GLU A 44 21.52 -5.68 -5.01
N TYR A 45 22.07 -4.61 -5.59
CA TYR A 45 23.53 -4.45 -5.68
C TYR A 45 24.19 -4.17 -4.33
N TYR A 46 23.46 -3.59 -3.37
CA TYR A 46 23.97 -3.24 -2.04
C TYR A 46 23.31 -4.08 -0.95
N ASN A 47 24.04 -4.28 0.16
CA ASN A 47 23.52 -4.97 1.34
C ASN A 47 22.35 -4.20 2.01
N TYR A 48 22.34 -2.88 1.84
CA TYR A 48 21.29 -1.99 2.35
C TYR A 48 20.95 -0.97 1.28
N SER A 49 19.69 -0.70 1.13
CA SER A 49 19.19 0.36 0.26
C SER A 49 18.03 1.11 0.92
N SER A 50 17.87 2.37 0.59
CA SER A 50 16.73 3.17 0.97
C SER A 50 16.24 3.94 -0.24
N THR A 51 14.92 4.01 -0.40
CA THR A 51 14.28 4.76 -1.48
C THR A 51 13.13 5.59 -0.91
N GLN A 52 12.88 6.74 -1.47
CA GLN A 52 11.69 7.55 -1.18
C GLN A 52 10.99 7.90 -2.47
N GLN A 53 9.67 7.94 -2.42
CA GLN A 53 8.80 8.25 -3.55
C GLN A 53 7.71 9.19 -3.07
N ILE A 54 7.32 10.13 -3.92
CA ILE A 54 6.18 11.02 -3.70
C ILE A 54 5.12 10.64 -4.73
N TYR A 55 3.92 10.42 -4.28
CA TYR A 55 2.74 10.23 -5.11
C TYR A 55 1.82 11.42 -4.90
N THR A 56 1.49 12.10 -5.98
CA THR A 56 0.56 13.24 -5.95
C THR A 56 -0.89 12.78 -5.95
N ALA A 57 -1.83 13.67 -5.64
CA ALA A 57 -3.25 13.37 -5.76
C ALA A 57 -3.64 12.92 -7.18
N GLU A 58 -3.00 13.51 -8.21
CA GLU A 58 -3.19 13.14 -9.61
C GLU A 58 -2.72 11.70 -9.87
N ASP A 59 -1.53 11.31 -9.33
CA ASP A 59 -1.03 9.94 -9.44
C ASP A 59 -1.98 8.95 -8.76
N MET A 60 -2.62 9.36 -7.66
CA MET A 60 -3.61 8.59 -6.92
C MET A 60 -5.02 8.68 -7.53
N GLN A 61 -5.16 9.28 -8.73
CA GLN A 61 -6.40 9.38 -9.50
C GLN A 61 -7.54 10.05 -8.72
N ASP A 62 -7.22 11.00 -7.86
CA ASP A 62 -8.17 11.77 -7.04
C ASP A 62 -9.17 10.90 -6.23
N PHE A 63 -8.72 9.78 -5.71
CA PHE A 63 -9.57 8.89 -4.89
C PHE A 63 -10.11 9.54 -3.60
N GLY A 64 -9.66 10.75 -3.29
CA GLY A 64 -10.09 11.46 -2.10
C GLY A 64 -9.43 10.96 -0.82
N GLU A 65 -10.16 11.07 0.28
CA GLU A 65 -9.66 10.63 1.59
C GLU A 65 -9.87 9.14 1.79
N GLY A 66 -8.87 8.48 2.37
CA GLY A 66 -8.93 7.05 2.65
C GLY A 66 -7.72 6.56 3.43
N VAL A 67 -7.72 5.26 3.72
CA VAL A 67 -6.62 4.58 4.38
C VAL A 67 -5.93 3.68 3.36
N ILE A 68 -4.60 3.79 3.27
CA ILE A 68 -3.80 2.91 2.42
C ILE A 68 -3.43 1.67 3.24
N ASN A 69 -3.91 0.51 2.81
CA ASN A 69 -3.72 -0.76 3.52
C ASN A 69 -2.52 -1.56 3.01
N SER A 70 -2.10 -1.31 1.79
CA SER A 70 -0.98 -2.03 1.16
C SER A 70 -0.32 -1.23 0.06
N VAL A 71 0.89 -1.66 -0.30
CA VAL A 71 1.58 -1.21 -1.50
C VAL A 71 2.10 -2.43 -2.25
N ALA A 72 2.06 -2.37 -3.58
CA ALA A 72 2.57 -3.44 -4.40
C ALA A 72 3.61 -2.92 -5.42
N PHE A 73 4.61 -3.75 -5.69
CA PHE A 73 5.64 -3.48 -6.69
C PHE A 73 5.68 -4.58 -7.73
N ARG A 74 5.62 -4.22 -9.00
CA ARG A 74 5.73 -5.20 -10.08
C ARG A 74 7.17 -5.68 -10.19
N GLN A 75 7.37 -6.97 -10.04
CA GLN A 75 8.70 -7.59 -10.03
C GLN A 75 9.27 -7.63 -11.45
N THR A 76 10.54 -7.28 -11.55
CA THR A 76 11.30 -7.36 -12.81
C THR A 76 12.41 -8.43 -12.75
N ASN A 77 12.75 -8.89 -11.53
CA ASN A 77 13.79 -9.89 -11.32
C ASN A 77 13.28 -11.30 -11.60
N ALA A 78 14.19 -12.13 -12.11
CA ALA A 78 13.95 -13.55 -12.35
C ALA A 78 14.42 -14.45 -11.20
N ASP A 79 14.94 -13.88 -10.10
CA ASP A 79 15.48 -14.64 -8.98
C ASP A 79 14.58 -14.50 -7.75
N ALA A 80 14.25 -15.65 -7.14
CA ALA A 80 13.54 -15.66 -5.86
C ALA A 80 14.51 -15.27 -4.74
N VAL A 81 14.13 -14.25 -3.98
CA VAL A 81 14.95 -13.73 -2.88
C VAL A 81 14.11 -13.21 -1.74
N THR A 82 14.55 -13.42 -0.50
CA THR A 82 13.89 -12.88 0.69
C THR A 82 14.70 -11.71 1.25
N ARG A 83 14.03 -10.62 1.59
CA ARG A 83 14.63 -9.42 2.16
C ARG A 83 13.87 -8.95 3.41
N ASN A 84 14.58 -8.35 4.34
CA ASN A 84 13.96 -7.57 5.42
C ASN A 84 13.68 -6.17 4.89
N LEU A 85 12.43 -5.75 5.01
CA LEU A 85 11.96 -4.46 4.53
C LEU A 85 11.25 -3.70 5.65
N SER A 86 11.46 -2.39 5.68
CA SER A 86 10.65 -1.47 6.49
C SER A 86 10.05 -0.42 5.54
N VAL A 87 8.74 -0.25 5.62
CA VAL A 87 8.00 0.73 4.84
C VAL A 87 7.50 1.82 5.76
N TYR A 88 7.71 3.05 5.36
CA TYR A 88 7.26 4.24 6.06
C TYR A 88 6.36 5.06 5.14
N MET A 89 5.29 5.63 5.66
CA MET A 89 4.39 6.50 4.93
C MET A 89 4.11 7.78 5.70
N ALA A 90 4.00 8.88 4.99
CA ALA A 90 3.64 10.18 5.56
C ALA A 90 2.96 11.04 4.50
N ASN A 91 2.03 11.87 4.93
CA ASN A 91 1.49 12.94 4.10
C ASN A 91 2.52 14.05 3.95
N THR A 92 2.56 14.67 2.77
CA THR A 92 3.45 15.78 2.47
C THR A 92 2.80 16.77 1.52
N GLU A 93 3.17 18.04 1.64
CA GLU A 93 2.81 19.09 0.68
C GLU A 93 3.78 19.15 -0.52
N LEU A 94 4.83 18.33 -0.52
CA LEU A 94 5.80 18.28 -1.61
C LEU A 94 5.21 17.50 -2.79
N SER A 95 5.31 18.08 -3.98
CA SER A 95 5.00 17.40 -5.24
C SER A 95 6.23 16.75 -5.89
N SER A 96 7.44 17.12 -5.43
CA SER A 96 8.70 16.57 -5.91
C SER A 96 9.82 16.81 -4.92
N PHE A 97 10.89 16.05 -5.04
CA PHE A 97 12.14 16.33 -4.32
C PHE A 97 12.91 17.46 -5.01
N GLU A 98 13.45 18.40 -4.24
CA GLU A 98 14.27 19.51 -4.78
C GLU A 98 15.54 19.00 -5.47
N SER A 99 16.10 17.91 -4.98
CA SER A 99 17.27 17.25 -5.55
C SER A 99 17.31 15.78 -5.17
N GLY A 100 18.16 14.99 -5.82
CA GLY A 100 18.34 13.58 -5.49
C GLY A 100 18.87 13.29 -4.06
N ASN A 101 19.25 14.33 -3.32
CA ASN A 101 19.73 14.24 -1.94
C ASN A 101 18.76 14.87 -0.93
N SER A 102 17.60 15.33 -1.37
CA SER A 102 16.57 15.94 -0.52
C SER A 102 15.66 14.86 0.06
N TRP A 103 16.11 14.24 1.15
CA TRP A 103 15.35 13.20 1.84
C TRP A 103 14.40 13.80 2.87
N MET A 104 13.19 13.29 2.92
CA MET A 104 12.28 13.56 4.03
C MET A 104 12.73 12.78 5.26
N THR A 105 12.74 13.45 6.41
CA THR A 105 12.95 12.79 7.69
C THR A 105 11.69 12.11 8.14
N LEU A 106 11.76 10.80 8.32
CA LEU A 106 10.67 9.96 8.81
C LEU A 106 11.00 9.47 10.22
N SER A 107 9.97 9.29 11.04
CA SER A 107 10.07 8.77 12.39
C SER A 107 9.49 7.36 12.49
N SER A 108 9.61 6.74 13.66
CA SER A 108 8.94 5.46 13.94
C SER A 108 7.41 5.53 13.87
N GLU A 109 6.83 6.71 13.98
CA GLU A 109 5.38 6.92 13.86
C GLU A 109 4.88 6.75 12.43
N ASN A 110 5.79 6.87 11.46
CA ASN A 110 5.50 6.69 10.04
C ASN A 110 5.67 5.24 9.56
N LEU A 111 6.11 4.35 10.46
CA LEU A 111 6.35 2.94 10.12
C LEU A 111 5.03 2.21 9.95
N VAL A 112 4.74 1.75 8.74
CA VAL A 112 3.52 1.00 8.40
C VAL A 112 3.76 -0.50 8.22
N PHE A 113 4.98 -0.90 7.92
CA PHE A 113 5.37 -2.31 7.80
C PHE A 113 6.84 -2.51 8.19
N SER A 114 7.12 -3.62 8.88
CA SER A 114 8.48 -4.10 9.10
C SER A 114 8.48 -5.62 9.15
N GLY A 115 9.17 -6.27 8.22
CA GLY A 115 9.18 -7.72 8.14
C GLY A 115 9.95 -8.24 6.94
N GLN A 116 9.82 -9.54 6.72
CA GLN A 116 10.38 -10.21 5.56
C GLN A 116 9.41 -10.18 4.39
N VAL A 117 9.92 -9.88 3.21
CA VAL A 117 9.22 -9.99 1.95
C VAL A 117 9.99 -10.96 1.05
N THR A 118 9.26 -11.75 0.27
CA THR A 118 9.85 -12.73 -0.64
C THR A 118 9.46 -12.42 -2.07
N TYR A 119 10.45 -12.15 -2.88
CA TYR A 119 10.30 -12.06 -4.32
C TYR A 119 10.16 -13.47 -4.87
N THR A 120 9.18 -13.71 -5.72
CA THR A 120 8.89 -15.03 -6.28
C THR A 120 9.89 -15.45 -7.36
N GLY A 121 10.60 -14.49 -7.93
CA GLY A 121 11.47 -14.72 -9.08
C GLY A 121 10.72 -14.82 -10.41
N VAL A 122 9.45 -14.43 -10.43
CA VAL A 122 8.64 -14.42 -11.64
C VAL A 122 8.44 -12.99 -12.10
N ALA A 123 9.04 -12.63 -13.24
CA ALA A 123 8.89 -11.30 -13.80
C ALA A 123 7.43 -11.01 -14.16
N GLY A 124 6.97 -9.82 -13.77
CA GLY A 124 5.59 -9.38 -13.99
C GLY A 124 4.61 -9.68 -12.85
N GLU A 125 4.97 -10.52 -11.91
CA GLU A 125 4.18 -10.71 -10.68
C GLU A 125 4.30 -9.50 -9.76
N TRP A 126 3.26 -9.29 -8.94
CA TRP A 126 3.22 -8.23 -7.94
C TRP A 126 3.75 -8.74 -6.60
N LEU A 127 4.69 -7.99 -6.02
CA LEU A 127 5.08 -8.12 -4.63
C LEU A 127 4.15 -7.26 -3.80
N ASN A 128 3.17 -7.85 -3.17
CA ASN A 128 2.24 -7.15 -2.28
C ASN A 128 2.79 -7.07 -0.85
N ILE A 129 2.71 -5.90 -0.25
CA ILE A 129 3.15 -5.60 1.11
C ILE A 129 1.96 -5.02 1.87
N GLU A 130 1.32 -5.85 2.67
CA GLU A 130 0.19 -5.45 3.52
C GLU A 130 0.71 -4.74 4.77
N PHE A 131 0.09 -3.62 5.10
CA PHE A 131 0.51 -2.82 6.25
C PHE A 131 -0.05 -3.40 7.54
N THR A 132 0.79 -3.42 8.56
CA THR A 132 0.40 -3.83 9.91
C THR A 132 -0.20 -2.69 10.71
N THR A 133 0.04 -1.46 10.27
CA THR A 133 -0.47 -0.22 10.87
C THR A 133 -0.81 0.73 9.71
N PRO A 134 -2.02 0.62 9.15
CA PRO A 134 -2.48 1.46 8.05
C PRO A 134 -2.76 2.91 8.49
#